data_946199697ef133f44c1e9b1e6d4eaf75
#
_entry.id   946199697ef133f44c1e9b1e6d4eaf75
#
_cell.length_a   1.000
_cell.length_b   1.000
_cell.length_c   1.000
_cell.angle_alpha   90.00
_cell.angle_beta   90.00
_cell.angle_gamma   90.00
#
_symmetry.space_group_name_H-M   'P 1'
#
loop_
_entity.id
_entity.type
_entity.pdbx_description
1 polymer ?
#
loop_
_entity_poly.entity_id
_entity_poly.type
_entity_poly.pdbx_seq_one_letter_code
_entity_poly.pdbx_strand_id
1 'polypeptide(L)'
;KEFELYPDFITGGQIDISKYNDGKRGGQIRIRAKINKLDQKTLVISEIPFGTTTPSLSTSITKALESGKIKIKKVEDNTSKNAEILVHLLPGTSSDKTIDALYAFTNCEISISPNCCVIDNNKPMFVGVSDLLRKSVDNTKEIFRRELEIQRDELLEKLFIVSLEKIF
;
A
#
# COMPACT_ATOMS: atom_id res chain seq x y z
N LYS A 1 -22.70 -3.02 -8.41
CA LYS A 1 -22.64 -2.18 -7.18
C LYS A 1 -21.49 -1.21 -7.33
N GLU A 2 -21.75 0.08 -7.15
CA GLU A 2 -20.70 1.06 -6.98
C GLU A 2 -20.09 0.87 -5.59
N PHE A 3 -18.78 0.84 -5.51
CA PHE A 3 -18.02 0.80 -4.27
C PHE A 3 -16.79 1.70 -4.42
N GLU A 4 -16.37 2.27 -3.33
CA GLU A 4 -15.18 3.11 -3.29
C GLU A 4 -13.95 2.23 -3.04
N LEU A 5 -12.90 2.46 -3.83
CA LEU A 5 -11.61 1.79 -3.70
C LEU A 5 -10.62 2.74 -3.06
N TYR A 6 -10.10 2.31 -1.92
CA TYR A 6 -9.04 3.04 -1.23
C TYR A 6 -7.73 2.25 -1.27
N PRO A 7 -6.58 2.96 -1.25
CA PRO A 7 -5.28 2.30 -1.17
C PRO A 7 -5.16 1.48 0.12
N ASP A 8 -4.56 0.31 0.00
CA ASP A 8 -4.21 -0.56 1.11
C ASP A 8 -2.73 -0.96 1.00
N PHE A 9 -2.05 -1.07 2.14
CA PHE A 9 -0.63 -1.36 2.21
C PHE A 9 -0.34 -2.53 3.16
N ILE A 10 0.46 -3.47 2.69
CA ILE A 10 0.87 -4.66 3.45
C ILE A 10 1.61 -4.30 4.73
N THR A 11 2.32 -3.18 4.75
CA THR A 11 3.07 -2.70 5.92
C THR A 11 2.19 -2.17 7.05
N GLY A 12 0.87 -2.05 6.81
CA GLY A 12 -0.07 -1.45 7.76
C GLY A 12 0.07 0.06 7.86
N GLY A 13 -0.20 0.60 9.03
CA GLY A 13 -0.20 2.03 9.32
C GLY A 13 -1.60 2.66 9.20
N GLN A 14 -1.65 3.97 9.34
CA GLN A 14 -2.87 4.76 9.20
C GLN A 14 -2.80 5.60 7.93
N ILE A 15 -3.93 5.74 7.24
CA ILE A 15 -4.01 6.46 5.96
C ILE A 15 -5.01 7.60 6.08
N ASP A 16 -4.60 8.80 5.68
CA ASP A 16 -5.49 9.93 5.43
C ASP A 16 -5.79 10.01 3.93
N ILE A 17 -7.04 9.73 3.59
CA ILE A 17 -7.55 9.69 2.20
C ILE A 17 -8.36 10.93 1.83
N SER A 18 -8.41 11.95 2.69
CA SER A 18 -9.24 13.16 2.49
C SER A 18 -8.98 13.88 1.17
N LYS A 19 -7.75 13.75 0.64
CA LYS A 19 -7.33 14.32 -0.65
C LYS A 19 -7.08 13.26 -1.71
N TYR A 20 -7.55 12.03 -1.50
CA TYR A 20 -7.44 10.97 -2.50
C TYR A 20 -8.36 11.25 -3.69
N ASN A 21 -7.86 11.09 -4.90
CA ASN A 21 -8.60 11.36 -6.14
C ASN A 21 -8.57 10.12 -7.05
N ASP A 22 -9.09 8.98 -6.56
CA ASP A 22 -9.20 7.72 -7.31
C ASP A 22 -7.90 7.35 -8.07
N GLY A 23 -6.73 7.61 -7.46
CA GLY A 23 -5.43 7.34 -8.07
C GLY A 23 -5.02 8.28 -9.21
N LYS A 24 -5.84 9.28 -9.54
CA LYS A 24 -5.53 10.29 -10.57
C LYS A 24 -4.51 11.30 -10.08
N ARG A 25 -3.80 11.91 -11.02
CA ARG A 25 -2.86 13.00 -10.74
C ARG A 25 -3.53 14.15 -9.99
N GLY A 26 -2.82 14.72 -9.01
CA GLY A 26 -3.29 15.81 -8.16
C GLY A 26 -3.93 15.34 -6.85
N GLY A 27 -4.20 14.04 -6.69
CA GLY A 27 -4.54 13.45 -5.41
C GLY A 27 -3.31 13.28 -4.52
N GLN A 28 -3.54 13.19 -3.21
CA GLN A 28 -2.51 12.96 -2.20
C GLN A 28 -3.07 12.07 -1.11
N ILE A 29 -2.27 11.14 -0.65
CA ILE A 29 -2.53 10.34 0.55
C ILE A 29 -1.39 10.56 1.53
N ARG A 30 -1.71 10.62 2.82
CA ARG A 30 -0.71 10.64 3.89
C ARG A 30 -0.79 9.32 4.64
N ILE A 31 0.38 8.73 4.85
CA ILE A 31 0.50 7.45 5.54
C ILE A 31 1.31 7.68 6.79
N ARG A 32 0.79 7.23 7.93
CA ARG A 32 1.40 7.37 9.26
C ARG A 32 1.75 6.01 9.82
N ALA A 33 2.89 5.95 10.48
CA ALA A 33 3.24 4.85 11.37
C ALA A 33 2.20 4.71 12.48
N LYS A 34 1.96 3.47 12.91
CA LYS A 34 1.12 3.23 14.10
C LYS A 34 1.99 3.30 15.34
N ILE A 35 1.80 4.35 16.11
CA ILE A 35 2.56 4.63 17.32
C ILE A 35 1.63 4.45 18.52
N ASN A 36 1.98 3.54 19.41
CA ASN A 36 1.24 3.24 20.63
C ASN A 36 2.07 3.64 21.86
N LYS A 37 1.41 3.97 22.95
CA LYS A 37 2.05 4.15 24.25
C LYS A 37 2.18 2.79 24.91
N LEU A 38 3.42 2.34 25.13
CA LEU A 38 3.69 1.10 25.88
C LEU A 38 3.59 1.38 27.39
N ASP A 39 4.21 2.47 27.81
CA ASP A 39 4.16 2.99 29.18
C ASP A 39 4.29 4.53 29.19
N GLN A 40 4.43 5.13 30.40
CA GLN A 40 4.56 6.57 30.55
C GLN A 40 5.85 7.16 29.96
N LYS A 41 6.84 6.30 29.66
CA LYS A 41 8.19 6.71 29.21
C LYS A 41 8.60 6.06 27.88
N THR A 42 7.79 5.18 27.33
CA THR A 42 8.15 4.41 26.14
C THR A 42 6.99 4.40 25.13
N LEU A 43 7.29 4.78 23.91
CA LEU A 43 6.40 4.60 22.77
C LEU A 43 6.89 3.41 21.94
N VAL A 44 5.96 2.68 21.34
CA VAL A 44 6.26 1.59 20.40
C VAL A 44 5.67 1.92 19.03
N ILE A 45 6.49 1.79 18.00
CA ILE A 45 6.06 1.86 16.61
C ILE A 45 5.90 0.42 16.13
N SER A 46 4.66 -0.01 15.90
CA SER A 46 4.31 -1.38 15.54
C SER A 46 4.05 -1.58 14.05
N GLU A 47 3.76 -0.50 13.32
CA GLU A 47 3.54 -0.52 11.88
C GLU A 47 4.24 0.71 11.27
N ILE A 48 4.92 0.49 10.14
CA ILE A 48 5.70 1.54 9.47
C ILE A 48 5.01 1.99 8.18
N PRO A 49 5.20 3.25 7.75
CA PRO A 49 4.62 3.73 6.50
C PRO A 49 5.15 2.95 5.29
N PHE A 50 4.30 2.75 4.29
CA PHE A 50 4.70 2.14 3.02
C PHE A 50 5.88 2.87 2.37
N GLY A 51 6.84 2.12 1.85
CA GLY A 51 8.06 2.67 1.25
C GLY A 51 9.15 3.07 2.24
N THR A 52 8.93 2.86 3.55
CA THR A 52 9.93 3.06 4.60
C THR A 52 10.41 1.71 5.13
N THR A 53 11.67 1.62 5.51
CA THR A 53 12.24 0.46 6.21
C THR A 53 12.52 0.81 7.66
N THR A 54 12.56 -0.19 8.56
CA THR A 54 12.86 0.03 9.98
C THR A 54 14.21 0.72 10.22
N PRO A 55 15.31 0.36 9.52
CA PRO A 55 16.57 1.08 9.66
C PRO A 55 16.49 2.53 9.17
N SER A 56 15.77 2.79 8.06
CA SER A 56 15.59 4.14 7.53
C SER A 56 14.80 5.00 8.50
N LEU A 57 13.75 4.43 9.11
CA LEU A 57 12.92 5.13 10.09
C LEU A 57 13.73 5.44 11.36
N SER A 58 14.46 4.46 11.91
CA SER A 58 15.35 4.65 13.07
C SER A 58 16.41 5.72 12.81
N THR A 59 17.02 5.71 11.64
CA THR A 59 17.99 6.75 11.22
C THR A 59 17.32 8.13 11.13
N SER A 60 16.11 8.21 10.60
CA SER A 60 15.34 9.47 10.52
C SER A 60 15.04 10.03 11.91
N ILE A 61 14.64 9.17 12.86
CA ILE A 61 14.37 9.57 14.25
C ILE A 61 15.65 10.04 14.93
N THR A 62 16.76 9.33 14.74
CA THR A 62 18.07 9.71 15.32
C THR A 62 18.55 11.07 14.78
N LYS A 63 18.42 11.31 13.49
CA LYS A 63 18.73 12.63 12.88
C LYS A 63 17.86 13.76 13.44
N ALA A 64 16.59 13.51 13.69
CA ALA A 64 15.68 14.48 14.29
C ALA A 64 16.03 14.75 15.76
N LEU A 65 16.52 13.76 16.50
CA LEU A 65 17.06 13.90 17.85
C LEU A 65 18.33 14.75 17.84
N GLU A 66 19.32 14.43 17.00
CA GLU A 66 20.59 15.16 16.88
C GLU A 66 20.39 16.62 16.48
N SER A 67 19.40 16.89 15.61
CA SER A 67 19.03 18.25 15.22
C SER A 67 18.18 19.00 16.26
N GLY A 68 17.88 18.38 17.40
CA GLY A 68 17.10 18.97 18.50
C GLY A 68 15.61 19.18 18.20
N LYS A 69 15.10 18.62 17.11
CA LYS A 69 13.67 18.74 16.72
C LYS A 69 12.75 17.90 17.60
N ILE A 70 13.25 16.78 18.10
CA ILE A 70 12.53 15.91 19.03
C ILE A 70 13.34 15.70 20.31
N LYS A 71 12.62 15.52 21.43
CA LYS A 71 13.22 15.34 22.77
C LYS A 71 12.96 13.90 23.24
N ILE A 72 13.81 13.00 22.87
CA ILE A 72 13.77 11.59 23.28
C ILE A 72 15.11 11.19 23.90
N LYS A 73 15.14 10.11 24.69
CA LYS A 73 16.35 9.60 25.32
C LYS A 73 17.15 8.71 24.35
N LYS A 74 16.48 7.74 23.74
CA LYS A 74 17.09 6.78 22.79
C LYS A 74 16.01 6.10 21.95
N VAL A 75 16.44 5.47 20.86
CA VAL A 75 15.64 4.60 20.01
C VAL A 75 16.27 3.22 20.01
N GLU A 76 15.46 2.19 20.10
CA GLU A 76 15.87 0.80 20.01
C GLU A 76 15.04 0.09 18.95
N ASP A 77 15.70 -0.62 18.05
CA ASP A 77 15.04 -1.42 17.02
C ASP A 77 15.04 -2.90 17.46
N ASN A 78 13.87 -3.37 17.86
CA ASN A 78 13.63 -4.76 18.29
C ASN A 78 12.90 -5.55 17.21
N THR A 79 12.91 -5.04 15.97
CA THR A 79 12.21 -5.66 14.86
C THR A 79 12.70 -7.09 14.61
N SER A 80 11.76 -8.04 14.60
CA SER A 80 12.01 -9.42 14.24
C SER A 80 11.08 -9.83 13.09
N LYS A 81 10.04 -10.61 13.37
CA LYS A 81 8.99 -10.94 12.39
C LYS A 81 8.07 -9.75 12.08
N ASN A 82 7.79 -8.95 13.09
CA ASN A 82 6.98 -7.73 13.00
C ASN A 82 7.86 -6.52 13.32
N ALA A 83 7.51 -5.36 12.78
CA ALA A 83 8.19 -4.12 13.11
C ALA A 83 7.95 -3.75 14.59
N GLU A 84 9.01 -3.48 15.32
CA GLU A 84 8.97 -3.05 16.71
C GLU A 84 10.11 -2.08 16.99
N ILE A 85 9.82 -0.78 16.97
CA ILE A 85 10.79 0.26 17.30
C ILE A 85 10.35 0.91 18.59
N LEU A 86 11.20 0.84 19.63
CA LEU A 86 10.97 1.46 20.92
C LEU A 86 11.59 2.87 20.95
N VAL A 87 10.79 3.84 21.33
CA VAL A 87 11.21 5.23 21.50
C VAL A 87 11.10 5.60 22.98
N HIS A 88 12.22 5.77 23.65
CA HIS A 88 12.30 6.12 25.07
C HIS A 88 12.25 7.63 25.26
N LEU A 89 11.28 8.10 26.04
CA LEU A 89 11.06 9.51 26.32
C LEU A 89 11.98 10.02 27.44
N LEU A 90 12.27 11.31 27.41
CA LEU A 90 12.89 11.98 28.54
C LEU A 90 11.86 12.19 29.67
N PRO A 91 12.28 12.12 30.95
CA PRO A 91 11.39 12.43 32.06
C PRO A 91 10.74 13.82 31.93
N GLY A 92 9.42 13.88 32.17
CA GLY A 92 8.65 15.13 32.06
C GLY A 92 8.22 15.50 30.63
N THR A 93 8.51 14.67 29.62
CA THR A 93 8.05 14.93 28.26
C THR A 93 6.66 14.33 28.05
N SER A 94 5.76 15.09 27.43
CA SER A 94 4.43 14.58 27.06
C SER A 94 4.53 13.60 25.89
N SER A 95 3.97 12.40 26.06
CA SER A 95 3.92 11.37 25.00
C SER A 95 3.21 11.90 23.75
N ASP A 96 2.08 12.59 23.90
CA ASP A 96 1.28 13.08 22.77
C ASP A 96 2.04 14.11 21.94
N LYS A 97 2.70 15.07 22.60
CA LYS A 97 3.53 16.06 21.90
C LYS A 97 4.72 15.39 21.18
N THR A 98 5.26 14.31 21.75
CA THR A 98 6.35 13.58 21.10
C THR A 98 5.84 12.81 19.90
N ILE A 99 4.65 12.20 19.95
CA ILE A 99 4.02 11.53 18.81
C ILE A 99 3.80 12.52 17.67
N ASP A 100 3.24 13.70 17.96
CA ASP A 100 3.05 14.76 16.96
C ASP A 100 4.37 15.23 16.35
N ALA A 101 5.41 15.36 17.17
CA ALA A 101 6.75 15.72 16.70
C ALA A 101 7.39 14.62 15.84
N LEU A 102 7.18 13.34 16.17
CA LEU A 102 7.62 12.23 15.33
C LEU A 102 6.96 12.27 13.96
N TYR A 103 5.66 12.51 13.88
CA TYR A 103 4.98 12.67 12.59
C TYR A 103 5.46 13.91 11.81
N ALA A 104 5.72 15.01 12.48
CA ALA A 104 6.11 16.26 11.82
C ALA A 104 7.55 16.29 11.32
N PHE A 105 8.48 15.62 11.99
CA PHE A 105 9.92 15.78 11.76
C PHE A 105 10.65 14.51 11.34
N THR A 106 9.97 13.38 11.24
CA THR A 106 10.58 12.10 10.86
C THR A 106 9.77 11.40 9.77
N ASN A 107 10.30 10.29 9.28
CA ASN A 107 9.61 9.45 8.30
C ASN A 107 8.46 8.62 8.91
N CYS A 108 8.00 8.95 10.13
CA CYS A 108 6.78 8.37 10.70
C CYS A 108 5.51 8.81 9.96
N GLU A 109 5.55 9.92 9.24
CA GLU A 109 4.52 10.32 8.27
C GLU A 109 5.18 10.55 6.92
N ILE A 110 4.59 9.99 5.87
CA ILE A 110 4.98 10.24 4.48
C ILE A 110 3.75 10.57 3.63
N SER A 111 3.99 11.32 2.56
CA SER A 111 2.97 11.65 1.57
C SER A 111 3.27 10.95 0.26
N ILE A 112 2.24 10.34 -0.32
CA ILE A 112 2.30 9.74 -1.66
C ILE A 112 1.30 10.47 -2.55
N SER A 113 1.74 10.84 -3.75
CA SER A 113 0.89 11.41 -4.80
C SER A 113 0.68 10.37 -5.89
N PRO A 114 -0.44 9.66 -5.88
CA PRO A 114 -0.74 8.64 -6.87
C PRO A 114 -0.86 9.25 -8.27
N ASN A 115 -0.46 8.48 -9.28
CA ASN A 115 -0.65 8.85 -10.68
C ASN A 115 -0.79 7.55 -11.48
N CYS A 116 -2.02 7.04 -11.58
CA CYS A 116 -2.29 5.80 -12.28
C CYS A 116 -2.12 5.99 -13.78
N CYS A 117 -1.10 5.36 -14.35
CA CYS A 117 -0.82 5.33 -15.77
C CYS A 117 -0.75 3.89 -16.25
N VAL A 118 -1.47 3.58 -17.29
CA VAL A 118 -1.51 2.24 -17.92
C VAL A 118 -1.21 2.33 -19.40
N ILE A 119 -0.75 1.25 -20.00
CA ILE A 119 -0.58 1.14 -21.45
C ILE A 119 -1.83 0.47 -22.01
N ASP A 120 -2.51 1.15 -22.90
CA ASP A 120 -3.66 0.66 -23.63
C ASP A 120 -3.45 0.86 -25.13
N ASN A 121 -3.59 -0.23 -25.91
CA ASN A 121 -3.33 -0.22 -27.36
C ASN A 121 -2.00 0.47 -27.73
N ASN A 122 -0.93 0.12 -27.00
CA ASN A 122 0.44 0.67 -27.14
C ASN A 122 0.55 2.20 -26.89
N LYS A 123 -0.42 2.78 -26.18
CA LYS A 123 -0.39 4.20 -25.80
C LYS A 123 -0.54 4.37 -24.30
N PRO A 124 0.23 5.27 -23.66
CA PRO A 124 0.03 5.57 -22.25
C PRO A 124 -1.30 6.29 -22.04
N MET A 125 -2.06 5.82 -21.05
CA MET A 125 -3.34 6.41 -20.67
C MET A 125 -3.37 6.63 -19.16
N PHE A 126 -3.77 7.84 -18.75
CA PHE A 126 -3.97 8.21 -17.35
C PHE A 126 -5.44 8.04 -16.99
N VAL A 127 -5.72 7.12 -16.08
CA VAL A 127 -7.08 6.75 -15.69
C VAL A 127 -7.22 6.69 -14.17
N GLY A 128 -8.45 6.73 -13.68
CA GLY A 128 -8.73 6.41 -12.28
C GLY A 128 -8.67 4.90 -12.02
N VAL A 129 -8.40 4.53 -10.78
CA VAL A 129 -8.36 3.12 -10.35
C VAL A 129 -9.72 2.44 -10.58
N SER A 130 -10.82 3.14 -10.32
CA SER A 130 -12.18 2.63 -10.56
C SER A 130 -12.45 2.34 -12.03
N ASP A 131 -12.02 3.22 -12.93
CA ASP A 131 -12.17 3.03 -14.38
C ASP A 131 -11.27 1.90 -14.89
N LEU A 132 -10.05 1.82 -14.36
CA LEU A 132 -9.12 0.74 -14.66
C LEU A 132 -9.70 -0.62 -14.26
N LEU A 133 -10.33 -0.70 -13.07
CA LEU A 133 -10.96 -1.93 -12.61
C LEU A 133 -12.11 -2.35 -13.53
N ARG A 134 -13.00 -1.42 -13.92
CA ARG A 134 -14.08 -1.71 -14.88
C ARG A 134 -13.53 -2.26 -16.19
N LYS A 135 -12.52 -1.60 -16.75
CA LYS A 135 -11.87 -2.04 -17.99
C LYS A 135 -11.20 -3.42 -17.83
N SER A 136 -10.56 -3.68 -16.70
CA SER A 136 -9.97 -4.98 -16.40
C SER A 136 -11.02 -6.09 -16.34
N VAL A 137 -12.18 -5.83 -15.74
CA VAL A 137 -13.29 -6.78 -15.68
C VAL A 137 -13.84 -7.08 -17.09
N ASP A 138 -14.03 -6.07 -17.92
CA ASP A 138 -14.54 -6.26 -19.28
C ASP A 138 -13.54 -7.02 -20.15
N ASN A 139 -12.25 -6.72 -20.04
CA ASN A 139 -11.18 -7.47 -20.72
C ASN A 139 -11.13 -8.92 -20.24
N THR A 140 -11.29 -9.17 -18.95
CA THR A 140 -11.31 -10.53 -18.39
C THR A 140 -12.49 -11.33 -18.93
N LYS A 141 -13.67 -10.75 -19.05
CA LYS A 141 -14.84 -11.40 -19.67
C LYS A 141 -14.57 -11.80 -21.13
N GLU A 142 -13.94 -10.91 -21.88
CA GLU A 142 -13.61 -11.18 -23.28
C GLU A 142 -12.56 -12.28 -23.41
N ILE A 143 -11.58 -12.33 -22.52
CA ILE A 143 -10.58 -13.41 -22.47
C ILE A 143 -11.27 -14.77 -22.20
N PHE A 144 -12.14 -14.84 -21.19
CA PHE A 144 -12.89 -16.07 -20.89
C PHE A 144 -13.78 -16.51 -22.04
N ARG A 145 -14.42 -15.56 -22.74
CA ARG A 145 -15.20 -15.88 -23.92
C ARG A 145 -14.34 -16.53 -25.00
N ARG A 146 -13.19 -15.95 -25.31
CA ARG A 146 -12.26 -16.51 -26.30
C ARG A 146 -11.73 -17.89 -25.88
N GLU A 147 -11.39 -18.07 -24.61
CA GLU A 147 -10.97 -19.37 -24.08
C GLU A 147 -12.05 -20.43 -24.28
N LEU A 148 -13.31 -20.14 -23.99
CA LEU A 148 -14.43 -21.05 -24.20
C LEU A 148 -14.68 -21.34 -25.69
N GLU A 149 -14.51 -20.34 -26.57
CA GLU A 149 -14.59 -20.53 -28.02
C GLU A 149 -13.52 -21.50 -28.53
N ILE A 150 -12.27 -21.37 -28.08
CA ILE A 150 -11.17 -22.28 -28.42
C ILE A 150 -11.49 -23.69 -27.92
N GLN A 151 -11.90 -23.84 -26.66
CA GLN A 151 -12.25 -25.17 -26.11
C GLN A 151 -13.41 -25.81 -26.84
N ARG A 152 -14.41 -25.05 -27.25
CA ARG A 152 -15.53 -25.52 -28.06
C ARG A 152 -15.03 -26.04 -29.39
N ASP A 153 -14.18 -25.31 -30.07
CA ASP A 153 -13.69 -25.66 -31.39
C ASP A 153 -12.79 -26.95 -31.35
N GLU A 154 -11.96 -27.07 -30.31
CA GLU A 154 -11.20 -28.29 -30.04
C GLU A 154 -12.10 -29.52 -29.79
N LEU A 155 -13.20 -29.32 -29.03
CA LEU A 155 -14.16 -30.40 -28.76
C LEU A 155 -14.94 -30.79 -30.02
N LEU A 156 -15.29 -29.83 -30.87
CA LEU A 156 -15.95 -30.11 -32.17
C LEU A 156 -15.05 -30.89 -33.10
N GLU A 157 -13.74 -30.55 -33.13
CA GLU A 157 -12.76 -31.32 -33.92
C GLU A 157 -12.65 -32.77 -33.43
N LYS A 158 -12.53 -32.96 -32.10
CA LYS A 158 -12.51 -34.30 -31.49
C LYS A 158 -13.79 -35.11 -31.82
N LEU A 159 -14.95 -34.43 -31.69
CA LEU A 159 -16.23 -35.05 -32.01
C LEU A 159 -16.31 -35.48 -33.48
N PHE A 160 -15.80 -34.66 -34.39
CA PHE A 160 -15.74 -34.98 -35.80
C PHE A 160 -14.88 -36.22 -36.06
N ILE A 161 -13.68 -36.31 -35.47
CA ILE A 161 -12.77 -37.46 -35.59
C ILE A 161 -13.47 -38.76 -35.11
N VAL A 162 -14.03 -38.72 -33.90
CA VAL A 162 -14.74 -39.87 -33.31
C VAL A 162 -15.96 -40.28 -34.15
N SER A 163 -16.65 -39.32 -34.75
CA SER A 163 -17.79 -39.62 -35.63
C SER A 163 -17.37 -40.30 -36.91
N LEU A 164 -16.19 -39.97 -37.46
CA LEU A 164 -15.61 -40.69 -38.60
C LEU A 164 -15.20 -42.11 -38.23
N GLU A 165 -14.54 -42.32 -37.09
CA GLU A 165 -14.17 -43.65 -36.59
C GLU A 165 -15.39 -44.58 -36.40
N LYS A 166 -16.55 -44.01 -36.08
CA LYS A 166 -17.79 -44.77 -35.94
C LYS A 166 -18.39 -45.23 -37.28
N ILE A 167 -18.05 -44.58 -38.38
CA ILE A 167 -18.57 -44.87 -39.73
C ILE A 167 -17.71 -45.94 -40.40
N PHE A 168 -16.47 -46.05 -40.05
CA PHE A 168 -15.53 -47.07 -40.55
C PHE A 168 -15.43 -48.26 -39.59
#